data_50ba762f876814abe43fde4af6d16ca0
#
_entry.id   50ba762f876814abe43fde4af6d16ca0
#
_cell.length_a   1.000
_cell.length_b   1.000
_cell.length_c   1.000
_cell.angle_alpha   90.00
_cell.angle_beta   90.00
_cell.angle_gamma   90.00
#
_symmetry.space_group_name_H-M   'P 1'
#
loop_
_entity.id
_entity.type
_entity.pdbx_description
1 polymer ?
#
loop_
_entity_poly.entity_id
_entity_poly.type
_entity_poly.pdbx_seq_one_letter_code
_entity_poly.pdbx_strand_id
1 'polypeptide(L)' 'RGIDIGAKRKIYELINNLSEEGVSILLVSSELEEVMGLADRAYLVKNGETINEVVPNKTSIDDVLFELFDAKKELINE' A
#
# COMPACT_ATOMS: atom_id res chain seq x y z
N ARG A 1 15.15 -2.35 -5.02
CA ARG A 1 16.16 -3.05 -4.39
C ARG A 1 17.52 -2.38 -4.53
N GLY A 2 18.31 -2.42 -3.57
CA GLY A 2 19.55 -1.72 -3.61
C GLY A 2 19.50 -0.35 -2.98
N ILE A 3 18.32 0.13 -2.62
CA ILE A 3 18.19 1.38 -1.87
C ILE A 3 18.33 1.00 -0.41
N ASP A 4 19.28 1.61 0.28
CA ASP A 4 19.48 1.26 1.67
C ASP A 4 18.39 1.90 2.55
N ILE A 5 18.34 1.45 3.81
CA ILE A 5 17.29 1.86 4.72
C ILE A 5 17.35 3.35 5.01
N GLY A 6 18.55 3.91 5.09
CA GLY A 6 18.70 5.33 5.35
C GLY A 6 18.14 6.18 4.24
N ALA A 7 18.39 5.77 2.99
CA ALA A 7 17.87 6.51 1.83
C ALA A 7 16.34 6.43 1.79
N LYS A 8 15.79 5.26 2.08
CA LYS A 8 14.34 5.12 2.10
C LYS A 8 13.71 6.01 3.16
N ARG A 9 14.31 6.08 4.33
CA ARG A 9 13.78 6.91 5.39
C ARG A 9 13.70 8.37 4.98
N LYS A 10 14.72 8.85 4.30
CA LYS A 10 14.73 10.24 3.84
C LYS A 10 13.63 10.50 2.83
N ILE A 11 13.38 9.53 1.95
CA ILE A 11 12.32 9.66 0.97
C ILE A 11 10.97 9.70 1.67
N TYR A 12 10.75 8.86 2.67
CA TYR A 12 9.50 8.84 3.40
C TYR A 12 9.27 10.15 4.13
N GLU A 13 10.33 10.70 4.74
CA GLU A 13 10.22 11.98 5.41
C GLU A 13 9.85 13.09 4.45
N LEU A 14 10.44 13.07 3.26
CA LEU A 14 10.11 14.07 2.25
C LEU A 14 8.65 13.96 1.84
N ILE A 15 8.17 12.74 1.63
CA ILE A 15 6.78 12.51 1.26
C ILE A 15 5.85 13.06 2.32
N ASN A 16 6.14 12.77 3.58
CA ASN A 16 5.29 13.24 4.68
C ASN A 16 5.30 14.75 4.77
N ASN A 17 6.47 15.37 4.61
CA ASN A 17 6.57 16.82 4.68
C ASN A 17 5.78 17.50 3.57
N LEU A 18 5.89 16.97 2.36
CA LEU A 18 5.14 17.53 1.24
C LEU A 18 3.64 17.37 1.44
N SER A 19 3.23 16.23 1.96
CA SER A 19 1.82 15.99 2.21
C SER A 19 1.28 16.98 3.24
N GLU A 20 2.06 17.25 4.28
CA GLU A 20 1.63 18.22 5.30
C GLU A 20 1.53 19.63 4.75
N GLU A 21 2.25 19.90 3.68
CA GLU A 21 2.18 21.21 3.02
C GLU A 21 1.03 21.30 2.03
N GLY A 22 0.25 20.25 1.91
CA GLY A 22 -0.90 20.27 1.02
C GLY A 22 -0.64 19.69 -0.36
N VAL A 23 0.51 19.09 -0.58
CA VAL A 23 0.83 18.49 -1.86
C VAL A 23 0.20 17.10 -1.93
N SER A 24 -0.49 16.83 -3.03
CA SER A 24 -1.06 15.51 -3.27
C SER A 24 0.02 14.59 -3.84
N ILE A 25 0.08 13.37 -3.33
CA ILE A 25 1.14 12.45 -3.70
C ILE A 25 0.51 11.13 -4.13
N LEU A 26 0.93 10.65 -5.29
CA LEU A 26 0.52 9.33 -5.77
C LEU A 26 1.72 8.39 -5.62
N LEU A 27 1.54 7.34 -4.83
CA LEU A 27 2.57 6.35 -4.61
C LEU A 27 2.14 5.03 -5.24
N VAL A 28 3.02 4.46 -6.05
CA VAL A 28 2.78 3.14 -6.63
C VAL A 28 3.88 2.23 -6.14
N SER A 29 3.49 1.13 -5.50
CA SER A 29 4.47 0.25 -4.88
C SER A 29 3.92 -1.17 -4.83
N SER A 30 4.82 -2.12 -4.94
CA SER A 30 4.48 -3.53 -4.73
C SER A 30 4.75 -3.96 -3.30
N GLU A 31 5.24 -3.06 -2.45
CA GLU A 31 5.56 -3.39 -1.07
C GLU A 31 4.43 -2.90 -0.18
N LEU A 32 3.68 -3.84 0.33
CA LEU A 32 2.48 -3.53 1.09
C LEU A 32 2.78 -2.73 2.35
N GLU A 33 3.86 -3.08 3.05
CA GLU A 33 4.21 -2.35 4.27
C GLU A 33 4.49 -0.88 4.00
N GLU A 34 5.09 -0.59 2.85
CA GLU A 34 5.39 0.78 2.47
C GLU A 34 4.10 1.55 2.26
N VAL A 35 3.18 0.97 1.52
CA VAL A 35 1.90 1.63 1.25
C VAL A 35 1.12 1.83 2.54
N MET A 36 1.07 0.80 3.38
CA MET A 36 0.31 0.88 4.62
C MET A 36 0.88 1.89 5.59
N GLY A 37 2.19 2.13 5.51
CA GLY A 37 2.82 3.09 6.39
C GLY A 37 2.75 4.53 5.93
N LEU A 38 2.53 4.76 4.65
CA LEU A 38 2.62 6.11 4.08
C LEU A 38 1.30 6.67 3.58
N ALA A 39 0.44 5.83 3.06
CA ALA A 39 -0.74 6.31 2.34
C ALA A 39 -1.89 6.59 3.28
N ASP A 40 -2.69 7.60 2.92
CA ASP A 40 -3.96 7.85 3.62
C ASP A 40 -5.01 6.86 3.16
N ARG A 41 -4.94 6.49 1.89
CA ARG A 41 -5.80 5.45 1.33
C ARG A 41 -5.06 4.82 0.16
N ALA A 42 -5.46 3.63 -0.20
CA ALA A 42 -4.80 2.90 -1.27
C ALA A 42 -5.80 2.09 -2.05
N TYR A 43 -5.48 1.84 -3.30
CA TYR A 43 -6.24 0.93 -4.12
C TYR A 43 -5.43 -0.33 -4.35
N LEU A 44 -6.07 -1.47 -4.15
CA LEU A 44 -5.44 -2.75 -4.43
C LEU A 44 -5.66 -3.08 -5.90
N VAL A 45 -4.59 -3.42 -6.59
CA VAL A 45 -4.66 -3.72 -8.02
C VAL A 45 -4.21 -5.14 -8.23
N LYS A 46 -4.98 -5.90 -8.98
CA LYS A 46 -4.65 -7.29 -9.27
C LYS A 46 -5.06 -7.59 -10.70
N ASN A 47 -4.12 -8.14 -11.46
CA ASN A 47 -4.35 -8.48 -12.86
C ASN A 47 -4.86 -7.29 -13.67
N GLY A 48 -4.33 -6.11 -13.38
CA GLY A 48 -4.68 -4.91 -14.11
C GLY A 48 -5.99 -4.27 -13.70
N GLU A 49 -6.61 -4.76 -12.64
CA GLU A 49 -7.90 -4.23 -12.19
C GLU A 49 -7.83 -3.79 -10.75
N THR A 50 -8.52 -2.71 -10.46
CA THR A 50 -8.68 -2.25 -9.08
C THR A 50 -9.72 -3.12 -8.40
N ILE A 51 -9.32 -3.79 -7.33
CA ILE A 51 -10.25 -4.69 -6.67
C ILE A 51 -10.87 -4.10 -5.41
N ASN A 52 -10.20 -3.17 -4.76
CA ASN A 52 -10.77 -2.57 -3.56
C ASN A 52 -9.95 -1.38 -3.14
N GLU A 53 -10.59 -0.51 -2.37
CA GLU A 53 -9.92 0.62 -1.74
C GLU A 53 -9.76 0.30 -0.25
N VAL A 54 -8.59 0.59 0.30
CA VAL A 54 -8.33 0.37 1.72
C VAL A 54 -7.86 1.66 2.36
N VAL A 55 -8.19 1.82 3.63
CA VAL A 55 -7.73 2.94 4.44
C VAL A 55 -6.80 2.35 5.50
N PRO A 56 -5.49 2.61 5.39
CA PRO A 56 -4.53 1.96 6.29
C PRO A 56 -4.83 2.12 7.77
N ASN A 57 -5.39 3.24 8.18
CA ASN A 57 -5.73 3.44 9.59
C ASN A 57 -6.86 2.54 10.07
N LYS A 58 -7.61 1.95 9.16
CA LYS A 58 -8.79 1.18 9.52
C LYS A 58 -8.67 -0.29 9.18
N THR A 59 -7.50 -0.71 8.75
CA THR A 59 -7.34 -2.09 8.33
C THR A 59 -5.92 -2.53 8.65
N SER A 60 -5.69 -3.84 8.69
CA SER A 60 -4.38 -4.38 8.98
C SER A 60 -3.78 -4.97 7.72
N ILE A 61 -2.46 -5.18 7.75
CA ILE A 61 -1.79 -5.83 6.64
C ILE A 61 -2.34 -7.22 6.41
N ASP A 62 -2.64 -7.94 7.49
CA ASP A 62 -3.20 -9.28 7.36
C ASP A 62 -4.54 -9.25 6.61
N ASP A 63 -5.38 -8.28 6.93
CA ASP A 63 -6.67 -8.17 6.24
C ASP A 63 -6.49 -7.87 4.77
N VAL A 64 -5.52 -7.02 4.43
CA VAL A 64 -5.26 -6.67 3.05
C VAL A 64 -4.74 -7.88 2.29
N LEU A 65 -3.84 -8.63 2.90
CA LEU A 65 -3.31 -9.84 2.27
C LEU A 65 -4.41 -10.85 2.02
N PHE A 66 -5.31 -11.00 2.99
CA PHE A 66 -6.43 -11.90 2.83
C PHE A 66 -7.27 -11.50 1.61
N GLU A 67 -7.52 -10.22 1.46
CA GLU A 67 -8.32 -9.75 0.34
C GLU A 67 -7.62 -9.95 -1.00
N LEU A 68 -6.32 -9.71 -1.03
CA LEU A 68 -5.56 -9.91 -2.27
C LEU A 68 -5.58 -11.35 -2.74
N PHE A 69 -5.72 -12.28 -1.82
CA PHE A 69 -5.73 -13.70 -2.16
C PHE A 69 -7.11 -14.32 -2.08
N ASP A 70 -8.14 -13.51 -2.08
CA ASP A 70 -9.49 -14.02 -1.93
C ASP A 70 -9.89 -14.95 -3.08
N ALA A 71 -9.51 -14.59 -4.30
CA ALA A 71 -9.83 -15.45 -5.45
C ALA A 71 -9.19 -16.83 -5.29
N LYS A 72 -7.96 -16.86 -4.76
CA LYS A 72 -7.30 -18.12 -4.53
C LYS A 72 -8.01 -18.92 -3.46
N LYS A 73 -8.49 -18.23 -2.44
CA LYS A 73 -9.25 -18.89 -1.40
C LYS A 73 -10.53 -19.51 -1.94
N GLU A 74 -11.20 -18.80 -2.82
CA GLU A 74 -12.41 -19.31 -3.42
C GLU A 74 -12.14 -20.56 -4.23
N LEU A 75 -11.02 -20.58 -4.94
CA LEU A 75 -10.65 -21.77 -5.71
C LEU A 75 -10.41 -22.97 -4.81
N ILE A 76 -9.80 -22.72 -3.65
CA ILE A 76 -9.53 -23.79 -2.71
C ILE A 76 -10.82 -24.37 -2.16
N ASN A 77 -11.81 -23.55 -1.99
CA ASN A 77 -13.10 -24.01 -1.45
C ASN A 77 -13.93 -24.77 -2.43
N GLU A 78 -13.54 -24.75 -3.69
CA GLU A 78 -14.24 -25.53 -4.70
C GLU A 78 -13.90 -27.00 -4.61
#